data_daa43e61d511bb222e004135f60ed784
#
_entry.id   daa43e61d511bb222e004135f60ed784
#
_cell.length_a   1.000
_cell.length_b   1.000
_cell.length_c   1.000
_cell.angle_alpha   90.00
_cell.angle_beta   90.00
_cell.angle_gamma   90.00
#
_symmetry.space_group_name_H-M   'P 1'
#
loop_
_entity.id
_entity.type
_entity.pdbx_description
1 polymer ?
#
loop_
_entity_poly.entity_id
_entity_poly.type
_entity_poly.pdbx_seq_one_letter_code
_entity_poly.pdbx_strand_id
1 'polypeptide(L)'
;MTEGYSIEAFRGDYEALERMAHASWRDEYGEASFPNFYRPAFLRYLIDRIPGEKRDHVVAAYRGDKIIAFFLNLPQSFSLEGKIRRGVYSCLLVTRREDYRRGVALAVIRRALEISRSYDYDFSLFTLETGHRSTRMMAKVAVEGRMERIRKTGVVARILDFPRAVYSGGLKGYETAAVRLIG
;
A
#
# COMPACT_ATOMS: atom_id res chain seq x y z
N MET A 1 -25.10 -7.33 -9.45
CA MET A 1 -25.40 -6.69 -8.15
C MET A 1 -24.09 -6.57 -7.40
N THR A 2 -23.57 -5.36 -7.25
CA THR A 2 -22.42 -5.08 -6.40
C THR A 2 -22.87 -5.30 -4.97
N GLU A 3 -22.40 -6.39 -4.34
CA GLU A 3 -22.64 -6.64 -2.92
C GLU A 3 -22.22 -5.42 -2.12
N GLY A 4 -23.21 -4.69 -1.65
CA GLY A 4 -23.29 -3.68 -0.61
C GLY A 4 -22.03 -3.08 0.01
N TYR A 5 -21.11 -2.48 -0.78
CA TYR A 5 -20.03 -1.66 -0.25
C TYR A 5 -19.95 -0.31 -0.98
N SER A 6 -19.51 0.72 -0.28
CA SER A 6 -19.20 2.05 -0.83
C SER A 6 -17.70 2.20 -1.05
N ILE A 7 -17.31 3.03 -2.03
CA ILE A 7 -15.92 3.47 -2.22
C ILE A 7 -15.90 4.98 -2.07
N GLU A 8 -15.11 5.45 -1.15
CA GLU A 8 -15.08 6.86 -0.75
C GLU A 8 -13.70 7.25 -0.19
N ALA A 9 -13.54 8.52 0.17
CA ALA A 9 -12.37 8.96 0.92
C ALA A 9 -12.26 8.24 2.26
N PHE A 10 -11.04 7.93 2.69
CA PHE A 10 -10.79 7.29 3.98
C PHE A 10 -11.32 8.13 5.14
N ARG A 11 -12.12 7.55 6.02
CA ARG A 11 -12.80 8.24 7.12
C ARG A 11 -11.89 8.58 8.31
N GLY A 12 -10.63 8.10 8.32
CA GLY A 12 -9.69 8.34 9.41
C GLY A 12 -9.70 7.29 10.51
N ASP A 13 -10.34 6.17 10.32
CA ASP A 13 -10.33 5.05 11.25
C ASP A 13 -9.01 4.25 11.15
N TYR A 14 -7.93 4.86 11.61
CA TYR A 14 -6.57 4.33 11.50
C TYR A 14 -6.39 3.01 12.25
N GLU A 15 -7.01 2.86 13.41
CA GLU A 15 -6.92 1.67 14.25
C GLU A 15 -7.66 0.47 13.61
N ALA A 16 -8.80 0.71 12.94
CA ALA A 16 -9.49 -0.33 12.19
C ALA A 16 -8.71 -0.73 10.94
N LEU A 17 -8.09 0.24 10.26
CA LEU A 17 -7.21 -0.02 9.12
C LEU A 17 -5.99 -0.86 9.55
N GLU A 18 -5.33 -0.52 10.66
CA GLU A 18 -4.20 -1.30 11.20
C GLU A 18 -4.62 -2.74 11.48
N ARG A 19 -5.73 -2.95 12.21
CA ARG A 19 -6.23 -4.32 12.50
C ARG A 19 -6.52 -5.11 11.24
N MET A 20 -7.17 -4.48 10.24
CA MET A 20 -7.46 -5.12 8.96
C MET A 20 -6.16 -5.49 8.20
N ALA A 21 -5.21 -4.57 8.15
CA ALA A 21 -3.95 -4.79 7.45
C ALA A 21 -3.13 -5.89 8.11
N HIS A 22 -3.03 -5.90 9.45
CA HIS A 22 -2.32 -6.96 10.19
C HIS A 22 -2.94 -8.34 9.94
N ALA A 23 -4.26 -8.46 9.99
CA ALA A 23 -4.93 -9.73 9.71
C ALA A 23 -4.65 -10.21 8.29
N SER A 24 -4.77 -9.32 7.28
CA SER A 24 -4.53 -9.65 5.88
C SER A 24 -3.08 -10.05 5.59
N TRP A 25 -2.12 -9.38 6.25
CA TRP A 25 -0.69 -9.68 6.08
C TRP A 25 -0.28 -10.98 6.74
N ARG A 26 -0.80 -11.30 7.93
CA ARG A 26 -0.57 -12.60 8.58
C ARG A 26 -1.05 -13.75 7.72
N ASP A 27 -2.21 -13.61 7.11
CA ASP A 27 -2.76 -14.61 6.18
C ASP A 27 -1.88 -14.82 4.93
N GLU A 28 -1.18 -13.78 4.47
CA GLU A 28 -0.41 -13.83 3.24
C GLU A 28 1.06 -14.19 3.47
N TYR A 29 1.66 -13.67 4.55
CA TYR A 29 3.09 -13.78 4.83
C TYR A 29 3.41 -14.56 6.13
N GLY A 30 2.38 -15.04 6.85
CA GLY A 30 2.53 -15.82 8.08
C GLY A 30 2.45 -14.99 9.37
N GLU A 31 2.30 -15.69 10.49
CA GLU A 31 2.06 -15.12 11.83
C GLU A 31 3.11 -14.09 12.29
N ALA A 32 4.36 -14.22 11.86
CA ALA A 32 5.44 -13.30 12.19
C ALA A 32 5.39 -11.98 11.39
N SER A 33 4.49 -11.88 10.42
CA SER A 33 4.39 -10.69 9.59
C SER A 33 3.75 -9.53 10.33
N PHE A 34 4.45 -8.40 10.37
CA PHE A 34 4.01 -7.20 11.06
C PHE A 34 4.25 -5.94 10.22
N PRO A 35 3.25 -5.51 9.44
CA PRO A 35 3.41 -4.38 8.54
C PRO A 35 3.39 -3.03 9.29
N ASN A 36 4.54 -2.61 9.83
CA ASN A 36 4.70 -1.36 10.59
C ASN A 36 4.22 -0.11 9.85
N PHE A 37 4.19 -0.13 8.52
CA PHE A 37 3.71 0.98 7.70
C PHE A 37 2.17 1.17 7.75
N TYR A 38 1.42 0.27 8.39
CA TYR A 38 0.01 0.47 8.72
C TYR A 38 -0.23 0.97 10.15
N ARG A 39 0.83 1.26 10.91
CA ARG A 39 0.70 1.89 12.23
C ARG A 39 0.00 3.24 12.13
N PRO A 40 -0.96 3.55 13.03
CA PRO A 40 -1.69 4.81 13.00
C PRO A 40 -0.80 6.05 12.96
N ALA A 41 0.28 6.08 13.74
CA ALA A 41 1.22 7.18 13.75
C ALA A 41 1.91 7.40 12.39
N PHE A 42 2.30 6.32 11.71
CA PHE A 42 2.93 6.40 10.39
C PHE A 42 1.93 6.82 9.31
N LEU A 43 0.73 6.26 9.33
CA LEU A 43 -0.33 6.63 8.39
C LEU A 43 -0.74 8.09 8.53
N ARG A 44 -0.92 8.58 9.77
CA ARG A 44 -1.21 10.00 10.03
C ARG A 44 -0.11 10.88 9.48
N TYR A 45 1.17 10.55 9.73
CA TYR A 45 2.30 11.28 9.18
C TYR A 45 2.26 11.40 7.65
N LEU A 46 1.88 10.34 6.93
CA LEU A 46 1.76 10.37 5.47
C LEU A 46 0.52 11.16 5.01
N ILE A 47 -0.63 10.87 5.62
CA ILE A 47 -1.94 11.36 5.18
C ILE A 47 -2.13 12.82 5.55
N ASP A 48 -1.67 13.26 6.72
CA ASP A 48 -1.83 14.66 7.18
C ASP A 48 -1.03 15.67 6.34
N ARG A 49 -0.08 15.20 5.55
CA ARG A 49 0.64 16.01 4.57
C ARG A 49 -0.12 16.23 3.26
N ILE A 50 -1.15 15.44 3.01
CA ILE A 50 -2.01 15.63 1.84
C ILE A 50 -2.90 16.83 2.12
N PRO A 51 -2.88 17.88 1.27
CA PRO A 51 -3.77 19.02 1.41
C PRO A 51 -5.23 18.61 1.55
N GLY A 52 -6.01 19.34 2.34
CA GLY A 52 -7.40 18.98 2.68
C GLY A 52 -8.27 18.73 1.45
N GLU A 53 -8.13 19.55 0.42
CA GLU A 53 -8.85 19.44 -0.85
C GLU A 53 -8.46 18.19 -1.68
N LYS A 54 -7.37 17.49 -1.30
CA LYS A 54 -6.87 16.27 -1.95
C LYS A 54 -7.03 15.02 -1.08
N ARG A 55 -7.82 15.07 -0.02
CA ARG A 55 -8.03 13.93 0.87
C ARG A 55 -8.75 12.76 0.19
N ASP A 56 -9.44 12.98 -0.90
CA ASP A 56 -10.03 11.95 -1.75
C ASP A 56 -8.99 10.99 -2.38
N HIS A 57 -7.71 11.38 -2.43
CA HIS A 57 -6.60 10.51 -2.83
C HIS A 57 -6.36 9.33 -1.87
N VAL A 58 -6.89 9.41 -0.66
CA VAL A 58 -6.86 8.31 0.31
C VAL A 58 -8.15 7.54 0.16
N VAL A 59 -8.14 6.50 -0.68
CA VAL A 59 -9.34 5.76 -1.08
C VAL A 59 -9.56 4.56 -0.17
N ALA A 60 -10.78 4.38 0.31
CA ALA A 60 -11.17 3.19 1.05
C ALA A 60 -12.50 2.63 0.57
N ALA A 61 -12.69 1.34 0.76
CA ALA A 61 -13.99 0.68 0.60
C ALA A 61 -14.54 0.28 1.95
N TYR A 62 -15.84 0.49 2.13
CA TYR A 62 -16.56 0.20 3.37
C TYR A 62 -17.78 -0.69 3.12
N ARG A 63 -18.03 -1.63 4.03
CA ARG A 63 -19.28 -2.35 4.14
C ARG A 63 -19.95 -1.95 5.46
N GLY A 64 -20.96 -1.06 5.38
CA GLY A 64 -21.43 -0.31 6.55
C GLY A 64 -20.29 0.52 7.14
N ASP A 65 -19.99 0.30 8.43
CA ASP A 65 -18.89 1.01 9.11
C ASP A 65 -17.55 0.26 9.08
N LYS A 66 -17.50 -0.91 8.44
CA LYS A 66 -16.28 -1.72 8.39
C LYS A 66 -15.46 -1.40 7.16
N ILE A 67 -14.21 -0.99 7.36
CA ILE A 67 -13.24 -0.89 6.28
C ILE A 67 -12.92 -2.29 5.73
N ILE A 68 -12.99 -2.45 4.40
CA ILE A 68 -12.75 -3.72 3.72
C ILE A 68 -11.62 -3.64 2.69
N ALA A 69 -11.26 -2.45 2.24
CA ALA A 69 -10.07 -2.20 1.44
C ALA A 69 -9.58 -0.77 1.64
N PHE A 70 -8.29 -0.58 1.40
CA PHE A 70 -7.63 0.73 1.50
C PHE A 70 -6.56 0.84 0.44
N PHE A 71 -6.41 2.04 -0.11
CA PHE A 71 -5.36 2.36 -1.07
C PHE A 71 -4.94 3.82 -0.91
N LEU A 72 -3.64 4.05 -0.78
CA LEU A 72 -3.06 5.37 -0.58
C LEU A 72 -2.41 5.87 -1.85
N ASN A 73 -2.86 7.01 -2.33
CA ASN A 73 -2.21 7.81 -3.36
C ASN A 73 -1.58 9.04 -2.71
N LEU A 74 -0.28 9.23 -2.90
CA LEU A 74 0.47 10.37 -2.37
C LEU A 74 0.78 11.34 -3.51
N PRO A 75 0.12 12.50 -3.60
CA PRO A 75 0.49 13.55 -4.53
C PRO A 75 1.91 14.06 -4.23
N GLN A 76 2.76 14.09 -5.25
CA GLN A 76 4.17 14.47 -5.10
C GLN A 76 4.69 15.18 -6.35
N SER A 77 5.79 15.92 -6.17
CA SER A 77 6.59 16.42 -7.28
C SER A 77 7.79 15.50 -7.49
N PHE A 78 8.07 15.19 -8.73
CA PHE A 78 9.15 14.31 -9.15
C PHE A 78 10.11 15.09 -10.07
N SER A 79 11.40 14.88 -9.89
CA SER A 79 12.40 15.37 -10.84
C SER A 79 12.68 14.28 -11.87
N LEU A 80 12.28 14.52 -13.12
CA LEU A 80 12.51 13.60 -14.24
C LEU A 80 13.26 14.37 -15.33
N GLU A 81 14.46 13.91 -15.68
CA GLU A 81 15.31 14.54 -16.70
C GLU A 81 15.51 16.05 -16.49
N GLY A 82 15.72 16.44 -15.23
CA GLY A 82 15.89 17.84 -14.85
C GLY A 82 14.62 18.70 -14.85
N LYS A 83 13.45 18.11 -15.13
CA LYS A 83 12.15 18.79 -15.09
C LYS A 83 11.33 18.34 -13.90
N ILE A 84 10.66 19.29 -13.25
CA ILE A 84 9.70 18.96 -12.18
C ILE A 84 8.36 18.55 -12.83
N ARG A 85 7.90 17.38 -12.45
CA ARG A 85 6.61 16.80 -12.87
C ARG A 85 5.73 16.57 -11.66
N ARG A 86 4.44 16.80 -11.81
CA ARG A 86 3.45 16.48 -10.78
C ARG A 86 2.96 15.06 -10.98
N GLY A 87 3.01 14.25 -9.96
CA GLY A 87 2.55 12.86 -10.06
C GLY A 87 1.97 12.34 -8.75
N VAL A 88 1.54 11.10 -8.80
CA VAL A 88 1.01 10.39 -7.65
C VAL A 88 1.84 9.14 -7.40
N TYR A 89 2.33 8.96 -6.18
CA TYR A 89 2.91 7.70 -5.73
C TYR A 89 1.84 6.86 -5.05
N SER A 90 1.47 5.77 -5.69
CA SER A 90 0.42 4.86 -5.23
C SER A 90 1.02 3.69 -4.47
N CYS A 91 0.59 3.50 -3.23
CA CYS A 91 1.15 2.51 -2.30
C CYS A 91 0.10 2.02 -1.29
N LEU A 92 0.51 1.12 -0.40
CA LEU A 92 -0.27 0.64 0.73
C LEU A 92 -1.66 0.09 0.34
N LEU A 93 -1.71 -0.70 -0.74
CA LEU A 93 -2.94 -1.43 -1.07
C LEU A 93 -3.12 -2.60 -0.10
N VAL A 94 -4.26 -2.65 0.55
CA VAL A 94 -4.67 -3.78 1.38
C VAL A 94 -6.17 -4.04 1.20
N THR A 95 -6.55 -5.30 1.26
CA THR A 95 -7.95 -5.73 1.19
C THR A 95 -8.18 -6.80 2.25
N ARG A 96 -9.33 -6.78 2.89
CA ARG A 96 -9.74 -7.82 3.84
C ARG A 96 -9.77 -9.18 3.14
N ARG A 97 -9.34 -10.23 3.82
CA ARG A 97 -9.26 -11.59 3.26
C ARG A 97 -10.58 -12.09 2.71
N GLU A 98 -11.67 -11.91 3.44
CA GLU A 98 -13.01 -12.37 3.06
C GLU A 98 -13.51 -11.68 1.79
N ASP A 99 -12.91 -10.56 1.42
CA ASP A 99 -13.23 -9.78 0.22
C ASP A 99 -12.26 -10.02 -0.95
N TYR A 100 -11.30 -10.94 -0.78
CA TYR A 100 -10.41 -11.35 -1.87
C TYR A 100 -11.23 -11.94 -3.02
N ARG A 101 -10.79 -11.68 -4.25
CA ARG A 101 -11.42 -12.12 -5.50
C ARG A 101 -12.83 -11.58 -5.76
N ARG A 102 -13.34 -10.68 -4.92
CA ARG A 102 -14.64 -10.01 -5.11
C ARG A 102 -14.54 -8.69 -5.87
N GLY A 103 -13.37 -8.38 -6.43
CA GLY A 103 -13.15 -7.17 -7.23
C GLY A 103 -12.96 -5.89 -6.42
N VAL A 104 -13.04 -5.90 -5.09
CA VAL A 104 -12.96 -4.71 -4.24
C VAL A 104 -11.61 -3.98 -4.41
N ALA A 105 -10.49 -4.71 -4.41
CA ALA A 105 -9.17 -4.12 -4.64
C ALA A 105 -9.09 -3.41 -6.00
N LEU A 106 -9.62 -4.03 -7.05
CA LEU A 106 -9.65 -3.44 -8.38
C LEU A 106 -10.53 -2.18 -8.42
N ALA A 107 -11.64 -2.19 -7.71
CA ALA A 107 -12.56 -1.06 -7.65
C ALA A 107 -11.93 0.16 -6.94
N VAL A 108 -11.22 -0.03 -5.81
CA VAL A 108 -10.50 1.08 -5.15
C VAL A 108 -9.36 1.62 -6.00
N ILE A 109 -8.63 0.76 -6.74
CA ILE A 109 -7.59 1.21 -7.66
C ILE A 109 -8.19 2.04 -8.80
N ARG A 110 -9.27 1.57 -9.43
CA ARG A 110 -9.95 2.32 -10.50
C ARG A 110 -10.41 3.69 -10.00
N ARG A 111 -11.02 3.74 -8.83
CA ARG A 111 -11.43 5.00 -8.21
C ARG A 111 -10.24 5.93 -7.97
N ALA A 112 -9.14 5.41 -7.46
CA ALA A 112 -7.92 6.18 -7.24
C ALA A 112 -7.32 6.74 -8.55
N LEU A 113 -7.38 5.96 -9.63
CA LEU A 113 -6.95 6.42 -10.96
C LEU A 113 -7.88 7.48 -11.56
N GLU A 114 -9.20 7.36 -11.36
CA GLU A 114 -10.18 8.39 -11.74
C GLU A 114 -9.87 9.71 -11.03
N ILE A 115 -9.65 9.67 -9.71
CA ILE A 115 -9.28 10.83 -8.91
C ILE A 115 -7.96 11.43 -9.45
N SER A 116 -6.94 10.61 -9.67
CA SER A 116 -5.67 11.09 -10.20
C SER A 116 -5.82 11.80 -11.55
N ARG A 117 -6.68 11.29 -12.42
CA ARG A 117 -6.99 11.93 -13.72
C ARG A 117 -7.71 13.27 -13.56
N SER A 118 -8.61 13.39 -12.58
CA SER A 118 -9.37 14.64 -12.34
C SER A 118 -8.48 15.79 -11.83
N TYR A 119 -7.31 15.48 -11.25
CA TYR A 119 -6.34 16.46 -10.79
C TYR A 119 -5.24 16.81 -11.80
N ASP A 120 -5.31 16.25 -13.01
CA ASP A 120 -4.37 16.53 -14.10
C ASP A 120 -2.90 16.30 -13.70
N TYR A 121 -2.61 15.13 -13.10
CA TYR A 121 -1.25 14.70 -12.86
C TYR A 121 -0.60 14.15 -14.13
N ASP A 122 0.69 14.42 -14.29
CA ASP A 122 1.47 13.93 -15.43
C ASP A 122 1.52 12.39 -15.47
N PHE A 123 1.56 11.73 -14.30
CA PHE A 123 1.61 10.26 -14.19
C PHE A 123 1.25 9.75 -12.79
N SER A 124 1.01 8.44 -12.72
CA SER A 124 0.93 7.69 -11.45
C SER A 124 2.04 6.64 -11.40
N LEU A 125 2.77 6.58 -10.29
CA LEU A 125 3.86 5.62 -10.07
C LEU A 125 3.42 4.57 -9.06
N PHE A 126 3.64 3.29 -9.39
CA PHE A 126 3.37 2.15 -8.52
C PHE A 126 4.65 1.36 -8.26
N THR A 127 4.81 0.89 -7.03
CA THR A 127 5.83 -0.10 -6.69
C THR A 127 5.14 -1.42 -6.35
N LEU A 128 5.52 -2.50 -7.03
CA LEU A 128 4.89 -3.80 -6.88
C LEU A 128 5.95 -4.88 -6.65
N GLU A 129 5.66 -5.80 -5.76
CA GLU A 129 6.49 -6.97 -5.54
C GLU A 129 6.39 -7.93 -6.73
N THR A 130 7.54 -8.38 -7.24
CA THR A 130 7.60 -9.29 -8.40
C THR A 130 7.01 -10.65 -8.04
N GLY A 131 6.06 -11.14 -8.85
CA GLY A 131 5.40 -12.44 -8.63
C GLY A 131 4.22 -12.41 -7.67
N HIS A 132 4.02 -11.31 -6.97
CA HIS A 132 2.91 -11.14 -6.03
C HIS A 132 1.55 -11.07 -6.72
N ARG A 133 0.46 -11.33 -5.96
CA ARG A 133 -0.92 -11.25 -6.47
C ARG A 133 -1.29 -9.86 -6.97
N SER A 134 -0.79 -8.80 -6.30
CA SER A 134 -0.98 -7.42 -6.69
C SER A 134 -0.41 -7.13 -8.09
N THR A 135 0.74 -7.70 -8.44
CA THR A 135 1.34 -7.57 -9.78
C THR A 135 0.43 -8.15 -10.86
N ARG A 136 -0.16 -9.32 -10.62
CA ARG A 136 -1.12 -9.93 -11.57
C ARG A 136 -2.41 -9.14 -11.70
N MET A 137 -2.88 -8.56 -10.61
CA MET A 137 -4.05 -7.69 -10.61
C MET A 137 -3.77 -6.38 -11.38
N MET A 138 -2.61 -5.76 -11.11
CA MET A 138 -2.20 -4.54 -11.79
C MET A 138 -1.98 -4.74 -13.29
N ALA A 139 -1.60 -5.95 -13.75
CA ALA A 139 -1.52 -6.26 -15.17
C ALA A 139 -2.88 -6.09 -15.90
N LYS A 140 -4.00 -6.36 -15.21
CA LYS A 140 -5.36 -6.12 -15.74
C LYS A 140 -5.65 -4.62 -15.86
N VAL A 141 -5.28 -3.86 -14.82
CA VAL A 141 -5.45 -2.40 -14.81
C VAL A 141 -4.54 -1.75 -15.85
N ALA A 142 -3.36 -2.31 -16.08
CA ALA A 142 -2.38 -1.79 -17.05
C ALA A 142 -2.93 -1.75 -18.48
N VAL A 143 -3.68 -2.78 -18.88
CA VAL A 143 -4.33 -2.83 -20.19
C VAL A 143 -5.36 -1.69 -20.33
N GLU A 144 -6.13 -1.41 -19.28
CA GLU A 144 -7.14 -0.35 -19.29
C GLU A 144 -6.50 1.05 -19.19
N GLY A 145 -5.39 1.17 -18.46
CA GLY A 145 -4.77 2.45 -18.05
C GLY A 145 -3.53 2.87 -18.83
N ARG A 146 -3.07 2.13 -19.83
CA ARG A 146 -1.80 2.37 -20.55
C ARG A 146 -0.62 2.46 -19.59
N MET A 147 -0.49 1.50 -18.67
CA MET A 147 0.62 1.45 -17.74
C MET A 147 1.80 0.69 -18.34
N GLU A 148 2.99 1.20 -18.10
CA GLU A 148 4.24 0.57 -18.54
C GLU A 148 5.09 0.20 -17.34
N ARG A 149 5.80 -0.93 -17.44
CA ARG A 149 6.81 -1.29 -16.47
C ARG A 149 8.11 -0.57 -16.80
N ILE A 150 8.44 0.44 -16.02
CA ILE A 150 9.62 1.28 -16.24
C ILE A 150 10.91 0.52 -15.84
N ARG A 151 10.91 -0.12 -14.66
CA ARG A 151 12.14 -0.72 -14.10
C ARG A 151 11.82 -1.85 -13.12
N LYS A 152 12.74 -2.81 -13.02
CA LYS A 152 12.84 -3.74 -11.90
C LYS A 152 13.90 -3.21 -10.94
N THR A 153 13.52 -2.96 -9.68
CA THR A 153 14.43 -2.48 -8.64
C THR A 153 14.54 -3.53 -7.54
N GLY A 154 15.70 -3.59 -6.88
CA GLY A 154 15.89 -4.32 -5.64
C GLY A 154 15.76 -3.38 -4.44
N VAL A 155 15.43 -3.94 -3.29
CA VAL A 155 15.50 -3.23 -2.01
C VAL A 155 16.82 -3.57 -1.36
N VAL A 156 17.59 -2.54 -1.01
CA VAL A 156 18.81 -2.68 -0.19
C VAL A 156 18.44 -2.13 1.20
N ALA A 157 18.59 -2.95 2.22
CA ALA A 157 18.37 -2.55 3.60
C ALA A 157 19.69 -2.58 4.36
N ARG A 158 19.97 -1.52 5.14
CA ARG A 158 21.05 -1.49 6.12
C ARG A 158 20.45 -1.65 7.50
N ILE A 159 20.85 -2.67 8.22
CA ILE A 159 20.47 -2.87 9.62
C ILE A 159 21.35 -1.97 10.48
N LEU A 160 20.74 -1.02 11.20
CA LEU A 160 21.45 -0.07 12.06
C LEU A 160 21.53 -0.55 13.52
N ASP A 161 20.61 -1.40 13.92
CA ASP A 161 20.54 -1.99 15.26
C ASP A 161 20.27 -3.48 15.13
N PHE A 162 21.31 -4.25 15.15
CA PHE A 162 21.27 -5.70 14.96
C PHE A 162 20.48 -6.43 16.07
N PRO A 163 20.70 -6.16 17.36
CA PRO A 163 19.92 -6.79 18.43
C PRO A 163 18.43 -6.55 18.28
N ARG A 164 18.03 -5.31 18.01
CA ARG A 164 16.63 -4.94 17.85
C ARG A 164 16.01 -5.58 16.60
N ALA A 165 16.74 -5.68 15.50
CA ALA A 165 16.29 -6.34 14.28
C ALA A 165 16.06 -7.84 14.50
N VAL A 166 16.95 -8.51 15.23
CA VAL A 166 16.81 -9.93 15.60
C VAL A 166 15.57 -10.19 16.44
N TYR A 167 15.31 -9.34 17.45
CA TYR A 167 14.14 -9.49 18.32
C TYR A 167 12.81 -9.13 17.64
N SER A 168 12.82 -8.27 16.64
CA SER A 168 11.61 -7.84 15.92
C SER A 168 11.28 -8.68 14.67
N GLY A 169 12.23 -9.42 14.14
CA GLY A 169 12.15 -9.99 12.79
C GLY A 169 11.62 -11.42 12.69
N GLY A 170 11.31 -12.10 13.80
CA GLY A 170 10.84 -13.49 13.75
C GLY A 170 11.84 -14.45 13.08
N LEU A 171 13.15 -14.18 13.23
CA LEU A 171 14.20 -15.02 12.66
C LEU A 171 14.11 -16.43 13.22
N LYS A 172 14.36 -17.43 12.37
CA LYS A 172 14.46 -18.82 12.80
C LYS A 172 15.67 -18.98 13.71
N GLY A 173 15.65 -19.95 14.61
CA GLY A 173 16.70 -20.13 15.63
C GLY A 173 18.12 -20.17 15.09
N TYR A 174 18.35 -20.79 13.92
CA TYR A 174 19.66 -20.84 13.27
C TYR A 174 20.09 -19.46 12.69
N GLU A 175 19.15 -18.64 12.22
CA GLU A 175 19.42 -17.29 11.73
C GLU A 175 19.77 -16.36 12.90
N THR A 176 19.08 -16.53 14.04
CA THR A 176 19.40 -15.82 15.27
C THR A 176 20.79 -16.17 15.79
N ALA A 177 21.19 -17.46 15.71
CA ALA A 177 22.53 -17.91 16.09
C ALA A 177 23.60 -17.34 15.16
N ALA A 178 23.38 -17.35 13.85
CA ALA A 178 24.29 -16.78 12.87
C ALA A 178 24.51 -15.26 13.10
N VAL A 179 23.45 -14.53 13.37
CA VAL A 179 23.49 -13.08 13.65
C VAL A 179 24.29 -12.77 14.92
N ARG A 180 24.18 -13.59 15.98
CA ARG A 180 24.97 -13.44 17.22
C ARG A 180 26.46 -13.72 17.05
N LEU A 181 26.83 -14.47 16.03
CA LEU A 181 28.24 -14.79 15.73
C LEU A 181 28.94 -13.71 14.90
N ILE A 182 28.18 -12.87 14.21
CA ILE A 182 28.67 -11.82 13.29
C ILE A 182 28.68 -10.44 13.94
N GLY A 183 27.89 -10.21 14.98
CA GLY A 183 27.80 -8.95 15.74
C GLY A 183 28.54 -9.00 17.05
#